data_ecdcf8d11e4140cfe2ddd815f87a185f
#
_entry.id   ecdcf8d11e4140cfe2ddd815f87a185f
#
_cell.length_a   1.000
_cell.length_b   1.000
_cell.length_c   1.000
_cell.angle_alpha   90.00
_cell.angle_beta   90.00
_cell.angle_gamma   90.00
#
_symmetry.space_group_name_H-M   'P 1'
#
loop_
_entity.id
_entity.type
_entity.pdbx_description
1 polymer ?
#
loop_
_entity_poly.entity_id
_entity_poly.type
_entity_poly.pdbx_seq_one_letter_code
_entity_poly.pdbx_strand_id
1 'polypeptide(L)'
;ALAVSRRDEVGPGLTAYITLCRERGVPIIATRDWHPSDHCSFTAQGGPWPPHCVVGSQGAQFAPSLELPRDITVISKDTQQQQSTYSGFESADLAEHLQMLGSRRLFIGGLATDYCVLNTVKDALELDFTVFLLLDAIRAVNVKPDDGPRAEKEMRRLGALAVTLEQIST
;
A
#
# COMPACT_ATOMS: atom_id res chain seq x y z
N ALA A 1 -8.86 -15.51 2.47
CA ALA A 1 -8.48 -14.18 2.01
C ALA A 1 -8.93 -13.14 3.03
N LEU A 2 -8.12 -12.13 3.30
CA LEU A 2 -8.52 -10.97 4.11
C LEU A 2 -9.69 -10.25 3.44
N ALA A 3 -10.80 -10.08 4.18
CA ALA A 3 -11.96 -9.38 3.68
C ALA A 3 -11.80 -7.88 3.91
N VAL A 4 -11.52 -7.14 2.86
CA VAL A 4 -11.59 -5.67 2.87
C VAL A 4 -12.89 -5.26 2.22
N SER A 5 -13.74 -4.53 2.96
CA SER A 5 -15.01 -4.02 2.42
C SER A 5 -14.75 -3.06 1.26
N ARG A 6 -15.54 -3.19 0.18
CA ARG A 6 -15.45 -2.34 -1.01
C ARG A 6 -14.05 -2.30 -1.66
N ARG A 7 -13.26 -3.36 -1.48
CA ARG A 7 -11.91 -3.46 -2.08
C ARG A 7 -11.90 -3.29 -3.60
N ASP A 8 -13.00 -3.69 -4.23
CA ASP A 8 -13.13 -3.66 -5.70
C ASP A 8 -13.18 -2.22 -6.24
N GLU A 9 -13.43 -1.22 -5.39
CA GLU A 9 -13.41 0.21 -5.75
C GLU A 9 -12.00 0.79 -5.77
N VAL A 10 -11.04 0.18 -5.05
CA VAL A 10 -9.66 0.67 -4.95
C VAL A 10 -8.92 0.54 -6.27
N GLY A 11 -9.10 -0.58 -6.98
CA GLY A 11 -8.46 -0.82 -8.28
C GLY A 11 -8.74 0.28 -9.31
N PRO A 12 -10.02 0.56 -9.64
CA PRO A 12 -10.38 1.65 -10.55
C PRO A 12 -9.90 3.03 -10.06
N GLY A 13 -10.00 3.30 -8.75
CA GLY A 13 -9.50 4.54 -8.15
C GLY A 13 -8.00 4.72 -8.39
N LEU A 14 -7.20 3.71 -8.07
CA LEU A 14 -5.74 3.73 -8.31
C LEU A 14 -5.40 3.82 -9.80
N THR A 15 -6.15 3.15 -10.68
CA THR A 15 -5.95 3.23 -12.12
C THR A 15 -6.05 4.68 -12.63
N ALA A 16 -7.00 5.45 -12.11
CA ALA A 16 -7.13 6.86 -12.46
C ALA A 16 -5.90 7.69 -12.02
N TYR A 17 -5.37 7.46 -10.81
CA TYR A 17 -4.12 8.07 -10.37
C TYR A 17 -2.91 7.64 -11.20
N ILE A 18 -2.83 6.36 -11.55
CA ILE A 18 -1.78 5.82 -12.43
C ILE A 18 -1.78 6.53 -13.78
N THR A 19 -2.97 6.70 -14.39
CA THR A 19 -3.13 7.43 -15.64
C THR A 19 -2.61 8.86 -15.51
N LEU A 20 -3.04 9.58 -14.49
CA LEU A 20 -2.60 10.94 -14.22
C LEU A 20 -1.07 11.04 -14.00
N CYS A 21 -0.49 10.10 -13.25
CA CYS A 21 0.96 10.04 -13.02
C CYS A 21 1.72 9.84 -14.34
N ARG A 22 1.24 8.95 -15.21
CA ARG A 22 1.86 8.70 -16.53
C ARG A 22 1.82 9.93 -17.42
N GLU A 23 0.69 10.60 -17.50
CA GLU A 23 0.52 11.83 -18.27
C GLU A 23 1.48 12.93 -17.82
N ARG A 24 1.82 12.95 -16.53
CA ARG A 24 2.72 13.93 -15.91
C ARG A 24 4.16 13.46 -15.77
N GLY A 25 4.50 12.26 -16.25
CA GLY A 25 5.85 11.70 -16.12
C GLY A 25 6.28 11.42 -14.68
N VAL A 26 5.31 11.21 -13.77
CA VAL A 26 5.58 10.86 -12.37
C VAL A 26 5.84 9.36 -12.26
N PRO A 27 6.96 8.93 -11.65
CA PRO A 27 7.27 7.52 -11.43
C PRO A 27 6.22 6.82 -10.58
N ILE A 28 5.97 5.55 -10.89
CA ILE A 28 5.01 4.70 -10.18
C ILE A 28 5.75 3.48 -9.62
N ILE A 29 5.53 3.19 -8.34
CA ILE A 29 6.02 1.99 -7.68
C ILE A 29 4.83 1.26 -7.09
N ALA A 30 4.73 -0.04 -7.33
CA ALA A 30 3.73 -0.90 -6.70
C ALA A 30 4.39 -1.78 -5.65
N THR A 31 3.79 -1.85 -4.46
CA THR A 31 4.19 -2.81 -3.41
C THR A 31 3.15 -3.91 -3.30
N ARG A 32 3.59 -5.12 -2.93
CA ARG A 32 2.68 -6.24 -2.69
C ARG A 32 3.21 -7.14 -1.58
N ASP A 33 2.29 -7.84 -0.91
CA ASP A 33 2.64 -8.96 -0.03
C ASP A 33 2.94 -10.20 -0.88
N TRP A 34 3.98 -10.96 -0.47
CA TRP A 34 4.44 -12.13 -1.21
C TRP A 34 4.88 -13.22 -0.25
N HIS A 35 3.89 -13.76 0.50
CA HIS A 35 4.13 -14.65 1.64
C HIS A 35 4.52 -16.08 1.21
N PRO A 36 5.54 -16.69 1.83
CA PRO A 36 5.69 -18.16 1.84
C PRO A 36 4.43 -18.83 2.39
N SER A 37 4.18 -20.09 1.99
CA SER A 37 2.99 -20.84 2.41
C SER A 37 2.88 -21.07 3.91
N ASP A 38 3.98 -20.97 4.63
CA ASP A 38 4.15 -21.18 6.07
C ASP A 38 4.59 -19.89 6.80
N HIS A 39 4.20 -18.73 6.29
CA HIS A 39 4.57 -17.43 6.83
C HIS A 39 4.08 -17.24 8.29
N CYS A 40 4.91 -16.63 9.14
CA CYS A 40 4.66 -16.46 10.58
C CYS A 40 3.36 -15.67 10.90
N SER A 41 2.89 -14.83 10.00
CA SER A 41 1.63 -14.07 10.18
C SER A 41 0.37 -14.94 10.08
N PHE A 42 0.46 -16.18 9.60
CA PHE A 42 -0.69 -17.04 9.42
C PHE A 42 -1.12 -17.75 10.70
N THR A 43 -2.42 -18.00 10.84
CA THR A 43 -2.98 -18.65 12.03
C THR A 43 -2.42 -20.04 12.28
N ALA A 44 -2.06 -20.79 11.25
CA ALA A 44 -1.40 -22.07 11.36
C ALA A 44 0.01 -21.97 11.98
N GLN A 45 0.62 -20.80 11.97
CA GLN A 45 1.94 -20.48 12.53
C GLN A 45 1.83 -19.65 13.83
N GLY A 46 0.61 -19.47 14.36
CA GLY A 46 0.35 -18.65 15.56
C GLY A 46 0.15 -17.16 15.29
N GLY A 47 0.13 -16.75 14.03
CA GLY A 47 -0.13 -15.36 13.63
C GLY A 47 -1.62 -15.01 13.62
N PRO A 48 -1.96 -13.72 13.42
CA PRO A 48 -3.34 -13.23 13.50
C PRO A 48 -4.15 -13.45 12.22
N TRP A 49 -3.54 -13.83 11.09
CA TRP A 49 -4.18 -13.78 9.80
C TRP A 49 -4.46 -15.18 9.20
N PRO A 50 -5.56 -15.36 8.48
CA PRO A 50 -5.71 -16.52 7.62
C PRO A 50 -4.69 -16.44 6.46
N PRO A 51 -4.35 -17.57 5.80
CA PRO A 51 -3.47 -17.54 4.63
C PRO A 51 -3.98 -16.57 3.54
N HIS A 52 -3.11 -15.66 3.12
CA HIS A 52 -3.38 -14.65 2.08
C HIS A 52 -2.09 -14.28 1.37
N CYS A 53 -2.17 -13.73 0.17
CA CYS A 53 -1.03 -13.31 -0.64
C CYS A 53 0.10 -14.34 -0.74
N VAL A 54 -0.27 -15.65 -0.74
CA VAL A 54 0.69 -16.75 -0.81
C VAL A 54 1.35 -16.77 -2.18
N VAL A 55 2.67 -16.86 -2.20
CA VAL A 55 3.50 -16.90 -3.42
C VAL A 55 2.95 -17.92 -4.43
N GLY A 56 2.85 -17.51 -5.70
CA GLY A 56 2.34 -18.36 -6.79
C GLY A 56 0.82 -18.53 -6.83
N SER A 57 0.07 -18.05 -5.81
CA SER A 57 -1.39 -18.10 -5.81
C SER A 57 -2.02 -16.92 -6.56
N GLN A 58 -3.27 -17.10 -7.01
CA GLN A 58 -4.06 -16.00 -7.56
C GLN A 58 -4.26 -14.86 -6.54
N GLY A 59 -4.32 -15.20 -5.25
CA GLY A 59 -4.51 -14.22 -4.17
C GLY A 59 -3.30 -13.31 -3.93
N ALA A 60 -2.13 -13.63 -4.48
CA ALA A 60 -0.92 -12.81 -4.43
C ALA A 60 -0.75 -11.91 -5.67
N GLN A 61 -1.62 -12.06 -6.67
CA GLN A 61 -1.60 -11.21 -7.86
C GLN A 61 -2.30 -9.88 -7.57
N PHE A 62 -1.90 -8.83 -8.28
CA PHE A 62 -2.66 -7.58 -8.29
C PHE A 62 -4.08 -7.82 -8.82
N ALA A 63 -5.03 -7.05 -8.28
CA ALA A 63 -6.42 -7.16 -8.72
C ALA A 63 -6.54 -6.87 -10.23
N PRO A 64 -7.36 -7.65 -10.99
CA PRO A 64 -7.54 -7.42 -12.42
C PRO A 64 -8.07 -6.03 -12.76
N SER A 65 -8.77 -5.38 -11.82
CA SER A 65 -9.29 -4.02 -11.96
C SER A 65 -8.22 -2.92 -11.77
N LEU A 66 -7.00 -3.30 -11.39
CA LEU A 66 -5.86 -2.40 -11.27
C LEU A 66 -5.01 -2.49 -12.53
N GLU A 67 -5.11 -1.50 -13.39
CA GLU A 67 -4.36 -1.43 -14.64
C GLU A 67 -2.93 -0.92 -14.40
N LEU A 68 -2.05 -1.86 -14.02
CA LEU A 68 -0.64 -1.54 -13.81
C LEU A 68 0.12 -1.52 -15.15
N PRO A 69 0.90 -0.46 -15.43
CA PRO A 69 1.83 -0.46 -16.56
C PRO A 69 2.88 -1.57 -16.42
N ARG A 70 3.35 -2.11 -17.55
CA ARG A 70 4.32 -3.21 -17.55
C ARG A 70 5.73 -2.81 -17.13
N ASP A 71 6.03 -1.54 -17.19
CA ASP A 71 7.35 -0.92 -16.99
C ASP A 71 7.54 -0.31 -15.58
N ILE A 72 6.63 -0.59 -14.64
CA ILE A 72 6.76 -0.08 -13.28
C ILE A 72 7.65 -0.97 -12.41
N THR A 73 8.23 -0.38 -11.39
CA THR A 73 8.91 -1.13 -10.32
C THR A 73 7.88 -1.79 -9.40
N VAL A 74 8.03 -3.10 -9.20
CA VAL A 74 7.23 -3.86 -8.24
C VAL A 74 8.12 -4.33 -7.10
N ILE A 75 7.77 -3.97 -5.87
CA ILE A 75 8.47 -4.37 -4.65
C ILE A 75 7.61 -5.39 -3.91
N SER A 76 8.14 -6.59 -3.70
CA SER A 76 7.49 -7.63 -2.92
C SER A 76 8.03 -7.62 -1.50
N LYS A 77 7.15 -7.55 -0.51
CA LYS A 77 7.49 -7.60 0.91
C LYS A 77 7.02 -8.90 1.57
N ASP A 78 7.44 -9.16 2.80
CA ASP A 78 7.10 -10.38 3.55
C ASP A 78 7.49 -11.68 2.80
N THR A 79 8.65 -11.65 2.15
CA THR A 79 9.15 -12.77 1.36
C THR A 79 9.85 -13.83 2.21
N GLN A 80 10.09 -13.55 3.50
CA GLN A 80 10.75 -14.45 4.45
C GLN A 80 9.76 -15.02 5.46
N GLN A 81 9.90 -16.30 5.80
CA GLN A 81 8.99 -17.03 6.68
C GLN A 81 8.77 -16.38 8.05
N GLN A 82 9.81 -15.84 8.66
CA GLN A 82 9.79 -15.34 10.05
C GLN A 82 9.78 -13.80 10.17
N GLN A 83 9.59 -13.11 9.08
CA GLN A 83 9.51 -11.66 9.06
C GLN A 83 8.11 -11.24 8.65
N SER A 84 7.42 -10.49 9.50
CA SER A 84 6.10 -9.92 9.19
C SER A 84 6.18 -8.41 9.21
N THR A 85 5.90 -7.81 8.08
CA THR A 85 6.08 -6.39 7.85
C THR A 85 4.81 -5.79 7.24
N TYR A 86 4.42 -4.61 7.71
CA TYR A 86 3.30 -3.90 7.10
C TYR A 86 3.76 -2.77 6.19
N SER A 87 4.89 -2.14 6.47
CA SER A 87 5.39 -1.02 5.72
C SER A 87 6.09 -1.43 4.42
N GLY A 88 5.90 -0.64 3.38
CA GLY A 88 6.69 -0.77 2.15
C GLY A 88 8.17 -0.43 2.33
N PHE A 89 8.53 0.31 3.39
CA PHE A 89 9.90 0.73 3.69
C PHE A 89 10.71 -0.28 4.52
N GLU A 90 10.11 -1.36 4.97
CA GLU A 90 10.84 -2.39 5.72
C GLU A 90 11.82 -3.18 4.84
N SER A 91 11.62 -3.24 3.52
CA SER A 91 12.70 -3.57 2.61
C SER A 91 13.48 -2.30 2.25
N ALA A 92 14.81 -2.37 2.26
CA ALA A 92 15.67 -1.27 1.85
C ALA A 92 15.38 -0.81 0.41
N ASP A 93 14.86 -1.71 -0.43
CA ASP A 93 14.62 -1.51 -1.85
C ASP A 93 13.75 -0.28 -2.17
N LEU A 94 12.68 -0.02 -1.37
CA LEU A 94 11.81 1.13 -1.62
C LEU A 94 12.54 2.45 -1.35
N ALA A 95 13.23 2.54 -0.21
CA ALA A 95 13.94 3.75 0.18
C ALA A 95 15.06 4.08 -0.82
N GLU A 96 15.86 3.08 -1.20
CA GLU A 96 16.93 3.23 -2.20
C GLU A 96 16.39 3.65 -3.57
N HIS A 97 15.28 3.04 -4.00
CA HIS A 97 14.67 3.38 -5.29
C HIS A 97 14.14 4.82 -5.31
N LEU A 98 13.44 5.24 -4.25
CA LEU A 98 12.96 6.63 -4.12
C LEU A 98 14.11 7.63 -4.04
N GLN A 99 15.21 7.28 -3.39
CA GLN A 99 16.42 8.11 -3.35
C GLN A 99 17.04 8.26 -4.73
N MET A 100 17.18 7.18 -5.50
CA MET A 100 17.69 7.22 -6.88
C MET A 100 16.81 8.10 -7.78
N LEU A 101 15.49 8.09 -7.57
CA LEU A 101 14.55 8.96 -8.28
C LEU A 101 14.57 10.42 -7.80
N GLY A 102 15.30 10.74 -6.74
CA GLY A 102 15.30 12.08 -6.13
C GLY A 102 13.93 12.49 -5.59
N SER A 103 13.08 11.53 -5.25
CA SER A 103 11.72 11.77 -4.80
C SER A 103 11.70 12.48 -3.45
N ARG A 104 10.80 13.46 -3.30
CA ARG A 104 10.56 14.19 -2.04
C ARG A 104 9.10 14.13 -1.61
N ARG A 105 8.23 13.82 -2.54
CA ARG A 105 6.78 13.77 -2.34
C ARG A 105 6.25 12.41 -2.75
N LEU A 106 5.44 11.80 -1.90
CA LEU A 106 4.83 10.50 -2.15
C LEU A 106 3.31 10.62 -2.14
N PHE A 107 2.68 10.05 -3.15
CA PHE A 107 1.23 9.87 -3.22
C PHE A 107 0.95 8.40 -2.88
N ILE A 108 0.32 8.14 -1.73
CA ILE A 108 0.15 6.79 -1.19
C ILE A 108 -1.32 6.40 -1.21
N GLY A 109 -1.62 5.27 -1.84
CA GLY A 109 -2.93 4.64 -1.87
C GLY A 109 -2.82 3.13 -1.87
N GLY A 110 -3.94 2.42 -1.74
CA GLY A 110 -3.99 0.96 -1.75
C GLY A 110 -4.65 0.35 -0.53
N LEU A 111 -4.27 -0.87 -0.23
CA LEU A 111 -4.82 -1.70 0.86
C LEU A 111 -3.72 -2.14 1.83
N ALA A 112 -4.02 -2.25 3.10
CA ALA A 112 -5.20 -1.76 3.79
C ALA A 112 -4.87 -0.49 4.55
N THR A 113 -5.84 0.46 4.62
CA THR A 113 -5.68 1.76 5.28
C THR A 113 -5.12 1.64 6.69
N ASP A 114 -5.64 0.71 7.48
CA ASP A 114 -5.37 0.49 8.90
C ASP A 114 -4.11 -0.38 9.16
N TYR A 115 -3.45 -0.90 8.13
CA TYR A 115 -2.23 -1.70 8.21
C TYR A 115 -1.13 -1.18 7.29
N CYS A 116 -1.04 -1.68 6.06
CA CYS A 116 0.09 -1.40 5.17
C CYS A 116 0.18 0.09 4.79
N VAL A 117 -0.96 0.74 4.51
CA VAL A 117 -0.99 2.17 4.18
C VAL A 117 -0.54 3.00 5.38
N LEU A 118 -1.12 2.75 6.57
CA LEU A 118 -0.76 3.46 7.80
C LEU A 118 0.74 3.36 8.12
N ASN A 119 1.30 2.14 8.07
CA ASN A 119 2.70 1.93 8.43
C ASN A 119 3.64 2.51 7.36
N THR A 120 3.31 2.37 6.07
CA THR A 120 4.09 2.99 4.99
C THR A 120 4.08 4.52 5.09
N VAL A 121 2.93 5.13 5.44
CA VAL A 121 2.83 6.59 5.65
C VAL A 121 3.67 7.04 6.84
N LYS A 122 3.66 6.29 7.95
CA LYS A 122 4.49 6.60 9.12
C LYS A 122 5.96 6.63 8.78
N ASP A 123 6.47 5.56 8.18
CA ASP A 123 7.88 5.46 7.82
C ASP A 123 8.27 6.51 6.77
N ALA A 124 7.40 6.79 5.80
CA ALA A 124 7.63 7.84 4.82
C ALA A 124 7.80 9.22 5.48
N LEU A 125 6.96 9.54 6.48
CA LEU A 125 7.05 10.80 7.23
C LEU A 125 8.30 10.84 8.12
N GLU A 126 8.68 9.73 8.75
CA GLU A 126 9.92 9.60 9.54
C GLU A 126 11.18 9.73 8.67
N LEU A 127 11.08 9.38 7.39
CA LEU A 127 12.14 9.57 6.38
C LEU A 127 12.08 10.93 5.68
N ASP A 128 11.37 11.90 6.26
CA ASP A 128 11.24 13.29 5.75
C ASP A 128 10.59 13.43 4.37
N PHE A 129 9.80 12.45 3.92
CA PHE A 129 8.97 12.63 2.74
C PHE A 129 7.73 13.48 3.05
N THR A 130 7.33 14.33 2.10
CA THR A 130 5.98 14.90 2.12
C THR A 130 5.01 13.86 1.58
N VAL A 131 4.03 13.47 2.39
CA VAL A 131 3.08 12.40 2.05
C VAL A 131 1.71 12.97 1.71
N PHE A 132 1.18 12.58 0.55
CA PHE A 132 -0.19 12.78 0.11
C PHE A 132 -0.94 11.46 0.20
N LEU A 133 -1.95 11.39 1.09
CA LEU A 133 -2.79 10.22 1.29
C LEU A 133 -4.00 10.29 0.35
N LEU A 134 -4.16 9.30 -0.53
CA LEU A 134 -5.19 9.24 -1.56
C LEU A 134 -6.50 8.68 -0.99
N LEU A 135 -7.36 9.54 -0.43
CA LEU A 135 -8.54 9.13 0.34
C LEU A 135 -9.56 8.29 -0.43
N ASP A 136 -9.74 8.56 -1.69
CA ASP A 136 -10.66 7.85 -2.58
C ASP A 136 -10.10 6.53 -3.12
N ALA A 137 -8.78 6.30 -2.90
CA ALA A 137 -8.06 5.11 -3.35
C ALA A 137 -7.48 4.27 -2.20
N ILE A 138 -8.07 4.32 -1.00
CA ILE A 138 -7.73 3.47 0.15
C ILE A 138 -8.98 2.81 0.74
N ARG A 139 -8.83 1.61 1.33
CA ARG A 139 -9.89 0.94 2.11
C ARG A 139 -9.27 0.15 3.24
N ALA A 140 -9.97 0.11 4.38
CA ALA A 140 -9.53 -0.57 5.61
C ALA A 140 -10.07 -2.01 5.73
N VAL A 141 -9.36 -2.84 6.47
CA VAL A 141 -9.85 -4.15 6.92
C VAL A 141 -10.92 -3.98 7.98
N ASN A 142 -10.74 -3.03 8.91
CA ASN A 142 -11.63 -2.79 10.04
C ASN A 142 -11.86 -4.07 10.87
N VAL A 143 -10.79 -4.67 11.42
CA VAL A 143 -10.90 -5.80 12.36
C VAL A 143 -11.75 -5.38 13.57
N LYS A 144 -11.58 -4.15 14.03
CA LYS A 144 -12.48 -3.48 14.96
C LYS A 144 -13.21 -2.35 14.22
N PRO A 145 -14.48 -2.08 14.58
CA PRO A 145 -15.17 -0.90 14.06
C PRO A 145 -14.28 0.34 14.20
N ASP A 146 -14.27 1.19 13.18
CA ASP A 146 -13.52 2.45 13.14
C ASP A 146 -11.99 2.36 13.08
N ASP A 147 -11.37 1.20 12.86
CA ASP A 147 -9.91 1.10 12.67
C ASP A 147 -9.44 1.96 11.48
N GLY A 148 -10.16 1.95 10.37
CA GLY A 148 -9.87 2.78 9.21
C GLY A 148 -9.93 4.28 9.50
N PRO A 149 -11.06 4.83 10.00
CA PRO A 149 -11.15 6.24 10.40
C PRO A 149 -10.09 6.66 11.44
N ARG A 150 -9.73 5.78 12.37
CA ARG A 150 -8.64 6.04 13.32
C ARG A 150 -7.29 6.11 12.64
N ALA A 151 -7.01 5.19 11.72
CA ALA A 151 -5.77 5.20 10.94
C ALA A 151 -5.65 6.46 10.08
N GLU A 152 -6.70 6.88 9.40
CA GLU A 152 -6.71 8.14 8.64
C GLU A 152 -6.46 9.35 9.52
N LYS A 153 -7.12 9.43 10.67
CA LYS A 153 -6.91 10.51 11.66
C LYS A 153 -5.46 10.54 12.15
N GLU A 154 -4.88 9.37 12.42
CA GLU A 154 -3.49 9.26 12.87
C GLU A 154 -2.51 9.71 11.79
N MET A 155 -2.69 9.25 10.54
CA MET A 155 -1.83 9.68 9.42
C MET A 155 -1.85 11.21 9.22
N ARG A 156 -3.04 11.81 9.30
CA ARG A 156 -3.17 13.29 9.25
C ARG A 156 -2.50 13.98 10.43
N ARG A 157 -2.64 13.44 11.65
CA ARG A 157 -1.99 13.96 12.86
C ARG A 157 -0.47 13.96 12.74
N LEU A 158 0.08 12.95 12.07
CA LEU A 158 1.53 12.81 11.82
C LEU A 158 2.03 13.71 10.69
N GLY A 159 1.15 14.33 9.91
CA GLY A 159 1.53 15.29 8.87
C GLY A 159 1.18 14.87 7.43
N ALA A 160 0.52 13.73 7.22
CA ALA A 160 0.06 13.36 5.90
C ALA A 160 -1.05 14.30 5.41
N LEU A 161 -0.93 14.75 4.18
CA LEU A 161 -1.89 15.61 3.49
C LEU A 161 -2.92 14.73 2.77
N ALA A 162 -4.15 14.74 3.23
CA ALA A 162 -5.21 13.96 2.60
C ALA A 162 -5.76 14.68 1.37
N VAL A 163 -5.79 13.97 0.25
CA VAL A 163 -6.23 14.49 -1.05
C VAL A 163 -7.13 13.49 -1.77
N THR A 164 -7.89 13.97 -2.74
CA THR A 164 -8.66 13.17 -3.68
C THR A 164 -8.17 13.42 -5.11
N LEU A 165 -8.56 12.54 -6.04
CA LEU A 165 -8.20 12.67 -7.45
C LEU A 165 -8.64 14.02 -8.03
N GLU A 166 -9.85 14.48 -7.71
CA GLU A 166 -10.38 15.78 -8.16
C GLU A 166 -9.45 16.94 -7.77
N GLN A 167 -8.93 16.93 -6.54
CA GLN A 167 -8.08 18.00 -6.01
C GLN A 167 -6.70 18.09 -6.67
N ILE A 168 -6.20 17.00 -7.27
CA ILE A 168 -4.88 16.98 -7.89
C ILE A 168 -4.92 16.89 -9.42
N SER A 169 -6.11 16.75 -10.02
CA SER A 169 -6.28 16.68 -11.48
C SER A 169 -6.31 18.07 -12.13
N THR A 170 -6.52 19.11 -11.34
CA THR A 170 -6.47 20.53 -11.79
C THR A 170 -5.04 21.04 -11.81
#